data_dce75bbdb0339c2e46bb9ffb8841e5b9
#
_entry.id   dce75bbdb0339c2e46bb9ffb8841e5b9
#
_cell.length_a   1.000
_cell.length_b   1.000
_cell.length_c   1.000
_cell.angle_alpha   90.00
_cell.angle_beta   90.00
_cell.angle_gamma   90.00
#
_symmetry.space_group_name_H-M   'P 1'
#
loop_
_entity.id
_entity.type
_entity.pdbx_description
1 polymer ?
#
loop_
_entity_poly.entity_id
_entity_poly.type
_entity_poly.pdbx_seq_one_letter_code
_entity_poly.pdbx_strand_id
1 'polypeptide(L)'
;VTFAAINAGTAPIPLRYAWKVSSGRVTSGLGTPSITVDSTGIGNGVINAELDVNDDVYDNKCRQIISVPTEVTKIPPPEVPKPFRCDEFEAKARDDDKARFDNCVIQAQNTPDAQLYVIIYPGTDKLSVTRNTYDRLSKQTLDYMVKTRGFDPRRISIVKGSARQKTTYEIWIVPPG
;
A
#
# COMPACT_ATOMS: atom_id res chain seq x y z
N VAL A 1 9.16 19.27 -4.41
CA VAL A 1 9.57 19.90 -5.68
C VAL A 1 10.79 20.76 -5.40
N THR A 2 11.79 20.70 -6.29
CA THR A 2 13.01 21.54 -6.17
C THR A 2 13.09 22.48 -7.35
N PHE A 3 13.31 23.76 -7.05
CA PHE A 3 13.62 24.80 -8.04
C PHE A 3 15.08 25.21 -7.89
N ALA A 4 15.80 25.31 -8.98
CA ALA A 4 17.22 25.69 -8.99
C ALA A 4 17.50 26.72 -10.07
N ALA A 5 18.25 27.76 -9.74
CA ALA A 5 18.80 28.72 -10.69
C ALA A 5 20.16 28.21 -11.14
N ILE A 6 20.35 28.20 -12.45
CA ILE A 6 21.66 27.93 -13.08
C ILE A 6 22.23 29.24 -13.49
N ASN A 7 23.31 29.68 -12.83
CA ASN A 7 24.00 30.91 -13.18
C ASN A 7 24.99 30.66 -14.33
N ALA A 8 24.90 31.47 -15.36
CA ALA A 8 25.89 31.51 -16.44
C ALA A 8 26.92 32.59 -16.13
N GLY A 9 28.07 32.19 -15.57
CA GLY A 9 29.18 33.10 -15.28
C GLY A 9 29.42 33.38 -13.79
N THR A 10 30.36 34.28 -13.51
CA THR A 10 30.73 34.71 -12.16
C THR A 10 30.32 36.17 -11.93
N ALA A 11 29.64 36.43 -10.82
CA ALA A 11 29.36 37.79 -10.41
C ALA A 11 30.59 38.40 -9.66
N PRO A 12 30.88 39.69 -9.81
CA PRO A 12 32.00 40.32 -9.12
C PRO A 12 31.77 40.44 -7.60
N ILE A 13 30.53 40.35 -7.17
CA ILE A 13 30.14 40.38 -5.76
C ILE A 13 29.07 39.29 -5.50
N PRO A 14 28.88 38.87 -4.26
CA PRO A 14 27.89 37.87 -3.91
C PRO A 14 26.47 38.28 -4.35
N LEU A 15 25.79 37.36 -5.04
CA LEU A 15 24.38 37.56 -5.44
C LEU A 15 23.45 37.19 -4.29
N ARG A 16 22.32 37.89 -4.21
CA ARG A 16 21.19 37.59 -3.36
C ARG A 16 20.10 36.91 -4.15
N TYR A 17 19.51 35.91 -3.56
CA TYR A 17 18.44 35.09 -4.15
C TYR A 17 17.18 35.23 -3.31
N ALA A 18 16.16 35.91 -3.81
CA ALA A 18 14.87 36.02 -3.13
C ALA A 18 13.83 35.22 -3.89
N TRP A 19 13.37 34.14 -3.25
CA TRP A 19 12.38 33.24 -3.81
C TRP A 19 10.98 33.55 -3.30
N LYS A 20 10.00 33.48 -4.22
CA LYS A 20 8.58 33.57 -3.92
C LYS A 20 7.87 32.43 -4.62
N VAL A 21 7.01 31.68 -3.92
CA VAL A 21 6.21 30.59 -4.47
C VAL A 21 4.73 30.90 -4.36
N SER A 22 3.95 30.53 -5.37
CA SER A 22 2.51 30.77 -5.40
C SER A 22 1.73 29.88 -4.44
N SER A 23 2.26 28.69 -4.15
CA SER A 23 1.66 27.70 -3.26
C SER A 23 2.73 26.72 -2.75
N GLY A 24 2.40 25.96 -1.68
CA GLY A 24 3.35 25.12 -0.97
C GLY A 24 4.14 25.89 0.09
N ARG A 25 5.04 25.18 0.75
CA ARG A 25 5.91 25.73 1.79
C ARG A 25 7.36 25.50 1.44
N VAL A 26 8.18 26.55 1.42
CA VAL A 26 9.63 26.38 1.29
C VAL A 26 10.18 25.73 2.55
N THR A 27 10.82 24.59 2.40
CA THR A 27 11.38 23.79 3.50
C THR A 27 12.89 23.98 3.66
N SER A 28 13.59 24.37 2.58
CA SER A 28 15.03 24.63 2.63
C SER A 28 15.47 25.52 1.46
N GLY A 29 16.68 26.11 1.59
CA GLY A 29 17.36 26.81 0.51
C GLY A 29 16.99 28.28 0.36
N LEU A 30 16.25 28.90 1.27
CA LEU A 30 15.98 30.34 1.24
C LEU A 30 17.30 31.14 1.22
N GLY A 31 17.41 32.11 0.32
CA GLY A 31 18.62 32.91 0.15
C GLY A 31 19.72 32.22 -0.67
N THR A 32 19.49 31.05 -1.21
CA THR A 32 20.45 30.29 -2.07
C THR A 32 19.93 30.11 -3.48
N PRO A 33 20.77 29.66 -4.42
CA PRO A 33 20.36 29.42 -5.81
C PRO A 33 19.30 28.30 -5.96
N SER A 34 19.04 27.53 -4.92
CA SER A 34 18.08 26.41 -4.99
C SER A 34 17.21 26.35 -3.76
N ILE A 35 15.89 26.14 -3.98
CA ILE A 35 14.92 25.92 -2.89
C ILE A 35 14.22 24.57 -3.06
N THR A 36 13.83 24.00 -1.93
CA THR A 36 12.91 22.86 -1.88
C THR A 36 11.56 23.32 -1.36
N VAL A 37 10.50 22.96 -2.08
CA VAL A 37 9.12 23.30 -1.74
C VAL A 37 8.36 22.02 -1.42
N ASP A 38 7.74 21.98 -0.24
CA ASP A 38 6.78 20.94 0.12
C ASP A 38 5.46 21.24 -0.60
N SER A 39 5.05 20.32 -1.44
CA SER A 39 3.80 20.38 -2.21
C SER A 39 2.65 19.58 -1.58
N THR A 40 2.82 19.10 -0.36
CA THR A 40 1.80 18.31 0.34
C THR A 40 0.50 19.12 0.46
N GLY A 41 -0.60 18.51 0.06
CA GLY A 41 -1.93 19.12 0.12
C GLY A 41 -2.31 20.02 -1.06
N ILE A 42 -1.41 20.29 -2.01
CA ILE A 42 -1.74 21.09 -3.22
C ILE A 42 -2.65 20.29 -4.18
N GLY A 43 -2.56 18.97 -4.15
CA GLY A 43 -3.31 18.11 -5.07
C GLY A 43 -2.73 18.15 -6.48
N ASN A 44 -3.62 18.13 -7.48
CA ASN A 44 -3.23 18.37 -8.86
C ASN A 44 -3.28 19.88 -9.11
N GLY A 45 -2.12 20.50 -9.24
CA GLY A 45 -2.03 21.95 -9.38
C GLY A 45 -0.69 22.37 -9.94
N VAL A 46 -0.48 23.69 -10.03
CA VAL A 46 0.76 24.31 -10.52
C VAL A 46 1.37 25.15 -9.41
N ILE A 47 2.66 25.00 -9.18
CA ILE A 47 3.46 25.89 -8.35
C ILE A 47 4.25 26.79 -9.27
N ASN A 48 4.04 28.10 -9.16
CA ASN A 48 4.89 29.09 -9.80
C ASN A 48 5.96 29.51 -8.79
N ALA A 49 7.22 29.36 -9.16
CA ALA A 49 8.34 29.89 -8.39
C ALA A 49 8.91 31.11 -9.11
N GLU A 50 8.93 32.21 -8.42
CA GLU A 50 9.53 33.47 -8.85
C GLU A 50 10.87 33.65 -8.13
N LEU A 51 11.90 33.90 -8.86
CA LEU A 51 13.24 34.19 -8.34
C LEU A 51 13.66 35.61 -8.72
N ASP A 52 14.01 36.38 -7.74
CA ASP A 52 14.65 37.66 -7.86
C ASP A 52 16.13 37.51 -7.50
N VAL A 53 17.00 37.80 -8.48
CA VAL A 53 18.45 37.75 -8.30
C VAL A 53 19.00 39.16 -8.44
N ASN A 54 19.66 39.66 -7.40
CA ASN A 54 20.30 40.97 -7.39
C ASN A 54 21.53 40.98 -6.49
N ASP A 55 22.29 42.06 -6.52
CA ASP A 55 23.50 42.24 -5.70
C ASP A 55 23.37 43.43 -4.72
N ASP A 56 22.23 44.12 -4.72
CA ASP A 56 21.90 45.31 -3.91
C ASP A 56 22.88 46.50 -4.06
N VAL A 57 23.88 46.40 -4.92
CA VAL A 57 24.93 47.41 -5.05
C VAL A 57 24.89 48.11 -6.42
N TYR A 58 24.73 47.33 -7.48
CA TYR A 58 24.64 47.82 -8.83
C TYR A 58 23.20 48.18 -9.24
N ASP A 59 23.07 49.02 -10.26
CA ASP A 59 21.78 49.49 -10.75
C ASP A 59 20.80 48.34 -10.98
N ASN A 60 19.57 48.49 -10.47
CA ASN A 60 18.45 47.56 -10.64
C ASN A 60 18.13 47.14 -12.09
N LYS A 61 18.77 47.74 -13.08
CA LYS A 61 18.67 47.32 -14.49
C LYS A 61 19.19 45.90 -14.75
N CYS A 62 20.04 45.38 -13.88
CA CYS A 62 20.57 44.01 -13.98
C CYS A 62 19.78 42.98 -13.17
N ARG A 63 18.72 43.43 -12.50
CA ARG A 63 17.83 42.54 -11.74
C ARG A 63 17.10 41.59 -12.66
N GLN A 64 17.15 40.31 -12.35
CA GLN A 64 16.45 39.28 -13.10
C GLN A 64 15.30 38.70 -12.25
N ILE A 65 14.09 38.70 -12.81
CA ILE A 65 12.94 38.02 -12.23
C ILE A 65 12.50 36.91 -13.19
N ILE A 66 12.58 35.66 -12.73
CA ILE A 66 12.25 34.47 -13.52
C ILE A 66 11.10 33.75 -12.83
N SER A 67 10.05 33.42 -13.58
CA SER A 67 8.92 32.64 -13.08
C SER A 67 8.85 31.31 -13.82
N VAL A 68 8.81 30.21 -13.08
CA VAL A 68 8.74 28.84 -13.62
C VAL A 68 7.51 28.13 -13.07
N PRO A 69 6.54 27.79 -13.92
CA PRO A 69 5.43 26.94 -13.53
C PRO A 69 5.89 25.47 -13.42
N THR A 70 5.51 24.81 -12.37
CA THR A 70 5.76 23.36 -12.19
C THR A 70 4.47 22.65 -11.80
N GLU A 71 4.09 21.66 -12.59
CA GLU A 71 2.93 20.83 -12.30
C GLU A 71 3.20 19.93 -11.11
N VAL A 72 2.23 19.85 -10.19
CA VAL A 72 2.25 18.95 -9.04
C VAL A 72 1.17 17.91 -9.25
N THR A 73 1.57 16.65 -9.32
CA THR A 73 0.62 15.53 -9.41
C THR A 73 0.29 15.01 -8.02
N LYS A 74 -0.99 14.84 -7.73
CA LYS A 74 -1.44 14.20 -6.50
C LYS A 74 -0.98 12.74 -6.51
N ILE A 75 -0.16 12.37 -5.55
CA ILE A 75 0.14 10.95 -5.30
C ILE A 75 -1.12 10.33 -4.70
N PRO A 76 -1.74 9.32 -5.33
CA PRO A 76 -2.88 8.64 -4.72
C PRO A 76 -2.44 8.05 -3.37
N PRO A 77 -3.32 8.05 -2.35
CA PRO A 77 -3.02 7.36 -1.10
C PRO A 77 -2.68 5.91 -1.40
N PRO A 78 -1.75 5.28 -0.65
CA PRO A 78 -1.47 3.87 -0.80
C PRO A 78 -2.78 3.09 -0.67
N GLU A 79 -3.05 2.22 -1.63
CA GLU A 79 -4.23 1.36 -1.57
C GLU A 79 -4.10 0.44 -0.35
N VAL A 80 -5.07 0.52 0.56
CA VAL A 80 -5.17 -0.40 1.69
C VAL A 80 -5.48 -1.79 1.12
N PRO A 81 -4.64 -2.79 1.36
CA PRO A 81 -4.87 -4.14 0.87
C PRO A 81 -6.23 -4.66 1.33
N LYS A 82 -7.06 -5.14 0.41
CA LYS A 82 -8.40 -5.65 0.71
C LYS A 82 -8.38 -7.16 0.94
N PRO A 83 -9.24 -7.69 1.81
CA PRO A 83 -9.46 -9.12 1.90
C PRO A 83 -9.84 -9.71 0.55
N PHE A 84 -9.28 -10.84 0.21
CA PHE A 84 -9.62 -11.57 -1.01
C PHE A 84 -9.83 -13.05 -0.74
N ARG A 85 -10.74 -13.65 -1.52
CA ARG A 85 -11.01 -15.08 -1.45
C ARG A 85 -9.92 -15.83 -2.20
N CYS A 86 -9.19 -16.68 -1.46
CA CYS A 86 -8.17 -17.53 -2.04
C CYS A 86 -8.78 -18.70 -2.79
N ASP A 87 -9.74 -19.40 -2.16
CA ASP A 87 -10.39 -20.57 -2.77
C ASP A 87 -11.78 -20.85 -2.17
N GLU A 88 -12.61 -21.58 -2.94
CA GLU A 88 -13.88 -22.13 -2.49
C GLU A 88 -14.09 -23.51 -3.13
N PHE A 89 -14.38 -24.54 -2.32
CA PHE A 89 -14.55 -25.90 -2.83
C PHE A 89 -15.38 -26.79 -1.92
N GLU A 90 -16.03 -27.80 -2.52
CA GLU A 90 -16.68 -28.88 -1.77
C GLU A 90 -15.63 -29.79 -1.15
N ALA A 91 -15.84 -30.22 0.10
CA ALA A 91 -15.00 -31.22 0.76
C ALA A 91 -15.06 -32.56 0.00
N LYS A 92 -13.92 -33.02 -0.48
CA LYS A 92 -13.78 -34.26 -1.26
C LYS A 92 -12.88 -35.27 -0.56
N ALA A 93 -11.94 -35.83 -1.31
CA ALA A 93 -10.88 -36.64 -0.76
C ALA A 93 -9.87 -35.77 -0.02
N ARG A 94 -9.40 -36.25 1.14
CA ARG A 94 -8.53 -35.48 2.02
C ARG A 94 -7.26 -34.92 1.34
N ASP A 95 -6.70 -35.64 0.39
CA ASP A 95 -5.48 -35.19 -0.27
C ASP A 95 -5.75 -34.08 -1.30
N ASP A 96 -6.89 -34.12 -1.97
CA ASP A 96 -7.33 -33.01 -2.83
C ASP A 96 -7.58 -31.75 -2.02
N ASP A 97 -8.26 -31.87 -0.85
CA ASP A 97 -8.52 -30.75 0.05
C ASP A 97 -7.20 -30.13 0.56
N LYS A 98 -6.20 -30.97 0.94
CA LYS A 98 -4.89 -30.51 1.38
C LYS A 98 -4.15 -29.72 0.31
N ALA A 99 -4.14 -30.18 -0.95
CA ALA A 99 -3.49 -29.49 -2.05
C ALA A 99 -4.06 -28.07 -2.24
N ARG A 100 -5.37 -27.90 -2.05
CA ARG A 100 -6.05 -26.60 -2.10
C ARG A 100 -5.70 -25.72 -0.91
N PHE A 101 -5.63 -26.30 0.29
CA PHE A 101 -5.16 -25.59 1.48
C PHE A 101 -3.71 -25.09 1.32
N ASP A 102 -2.83 -25.91 0.73
CA ASP A 102 -1.43 -25.56 0.50
C ASP A 102 -1.27 -24.28 -0.30
N ASN A 103 -2.03 -24.15 -1.38
CA ASN A 103 -2.00 -22.95 -2.20
C ASN A 103 -2.35 -21.69 -1.40
N CYS A 104 -3.36 -21.78 -0.53
CA CYS A 104 -3.78 -20.64 0.29
C CYS A 104 -2.79 -20.35 1.44
N VAL A 105 -2.21 -21.39 2.03
CA VAL A 105 -1.18 -21.23 3.07
C VAL A 105 0.06 -20.54 2.47
N ILE A 106 0.52 -20.95 1.30
CA ILE A 106 1.66 -20.32 0.62
C ILE A 106 1.37 -18.85 0.33
N GLN A 107 0.20 -18.52 -0.19
CA GLN A 107 -0.17 -17.13 -0.45
C GLN A 107 -0.22 -16.29 0.83
N ALA A 108 -0.78 -16.85 1.92
CA ALA A 108 -0.83 -16.17 3.20
C ALA A 108 0.56 -16.01 3.85
N GLN A 109 1.47 -16.96 3.63
CA GLN A 109 2.86 -16.85 4.09
C GLN A 109 3.64 -15.78 3.33
N ASN A 110 3.36 -15.60 2.03
CA ASN A 110 3.97 -14.57 1.21
C ASN A 110 3.40 -13.16 1.46
N THR A 111 2.33 -13.05 2.24
CA THR A 111 1.74 -11.77 2.65
C THR A 111 2.05 -11.58 4.13
N PRO A 112 3.01 -10.70 4.50
CA PRO A 112 3.37 -10.47 5.90
C PRO A 112 2.14 -10.09 6.74
N ASP A 113 2.03 -10.68 7.91
CA ASP A 113 0.96 -10.44 8.91
C ASP A 113 -0.49 -10.70 8.45
N ALA A 114 -0.69 -11.24 7.24
CA ALA A 114 -2.03 -11.60 6.77
C ALA A 114 -2.66 -12.69 7.65
N GLN A 115 -3.96 -12.55 7.88
CA GLN A 115 -4.78 -13.53 8.57
C GLN A 115 -5.42 -14.49 7.56
N LEU A 116 -5.46 -15.78 7.87
CA LEU A 116 -6.12 -16.82 7.08
C LEU A 116 -7.45 -17.19 7.73
N TYR A 117 -8.55 -16.92 7.05
CA TYR A 117 -9.89 -17.31 7.50
C TYR A 117 -10.37 -18.50 6.68
N VAL A 118 -10.73 -19.59 7.38
CA VAL A 118 -11.32 -20.77 6.77
C VAL A 118 -12.75 -20.91 7.24
N ILE A 119 -13.70 -20.69 6.37
CA ILE A 119 -15.12 -20.86 6.66
C ILE A 119 -15.52 -22.25 6.19
N ILE A 120 -16.04 -23.06 7.11
CA ILE A 120 -16.56 -24.40 6.80
C ILE A 120 -18.07 -24.36 6.86
N TYR A 121 -18.72 -24.53 5.73
CA TYR A 121 -20.16 -24.62 5.59
C TYR A 121 -20.57 -26.11 5.73
N PRO A 122 -21.25 -26.52 6.83
CA PRO A 122 -21.67 -27.91 7.01
C PRO A 122 -22.66 -28.32 5.93
N GLY A 123 -22.47 -29.50 5.37
CA GLY A 123 -23.44 -30.08 4.42
C GLY A 123 -24.58 -30.81 5.11
N THR A 124 -25.70 -30.91 4.41
CA THR A 124 -26.89 -31.64 4.87
C THR A 124 -27.04 -33.03 4.25
N ASP A 125 -26.20 -33.36 3.25
CA ASP A 125 -26.20 -34.69 2.64
C ASP A 125 -25.65 -35.77 3.59
N LYS A 126 -25.90 -37.05 3.25
CA LYS A 126 -25.51 -38.18 4.06
C LYS A 126 -24.00 -38.22 4.34
N LEU A 127 -23.17 -37.91 3.36
CA LEU A 127 -21.71 -37.92 3.50
C LEU A 127 -21.25 -36.82 4.45
N SER A 128 -21.79 -35.63 4.28
CA SER A 128 -21.48 -34.44 5.11
C SER A 128 -21.85 -34.68 6.58
N VAL A 129 -22.99 -35.28 6.86
CA VAL A 129 -23.47 -35.53 8.22
C VAL A 129 -22.68 -36.66 8.89
N THR A 130 -22.23 -37.68 8.16
CA THR A 130 -21.56 -38.86 8.72
C THR A 130 -20.03 -38.76 8.75
N ARG A 131 -19.41 -38.15 7.75
CA ARG A 131 -17.94 -38.09 7.57
C ARG A 131 -17.36 -36.69 7.57
N ASN A 132 -18.05 -35.74 6.96
CA ASN A 132 -17.55 -34.36 6.76
C ASN A 132 -18.23 -33.41 7.72
N THR A 133 -18.31 -33.77 9.02
CA THR A 133 -18.85 -32.90 10.06
C THR A 133 -17.93 -31.71 10.34
N TYR A 134 -18.51 -30.58 10.71
CA TYR A 134 -17.75 -29.36 11.04
C TYR A 134 -16.65 -29.62 12.08
N ASP A 135 -16.98 -30.26 13.20
CA ASP A 135 -16.03 -30.47 14.31
C ASP A 135 -14.84 -31.34 13.90
N ARG A 136 -15.08 -32.34 13.06
CA ARG A 136 -14.01 -33.18 12.53
C ARG A 136 -13.14 -32.42 11.54
N LEU A 137 -13.75 -31.73 10.58
CA LEU A 137 -13.04 -31.05 9.54
C LEU A 137 -12.28 -29.83 10.07
N SER A 138 -12.86 -29.05 10.99
CA SER A 138 -12.20 -27.90 11.60
C SER A 138 -10.92 -28.31 12.35
N LYS A 139 -10.99 -29.37 13.16
CA LYS A 139 -9.81 -29.91 13.84
C LYS A 139 -8.75 -30.42 12.85
N GLN A 140 -9.17 -31.19 11.86
CA GLN A 140 -8.23 -31.75 10.86
C GLN A 140 -7.56 -30.67 10.01
N THR A 141 -8.30 -29.62 9.65
CA THR A 141 -7.78 -28.49 8.88
C THR A 141 -6.80 -27.68 9.71
N LEU A 142 -7.14 -27.37 10.95
CA LEU A 142 -6.23 -26.66 11.86
C LEU A 142 -4.94 -27.45 12.10
N ASP A 143 -5.06 -28.74 12.43
CA ASP A 143 -3.91 -29.62 12.65
C ASP A 143 -3.01 -29.70 11.41
N TYR A 144 -3.58 -29.77 10.23
CA TYR A 144 -2.83 -29.83 8.98
C TYR A 144 -2.07 -28.51 8.72
N MET A 145 -2.76 -27.38 8.79
CA MET A 145 -2.15 -26.10 8.50
C MET A 145 -1.06 -25.71 9.52
N VAL A 146 -1.31 -25.96 10.80
CA VAL A 146 -0.36 -25.62 11.86
C VAL A 146 0.77 -26.65 11.98
N LYS A 147 0.44 -27.95 12.13
CA LYS A 147 1.43 -28.99 12.43
C LYS A 147 2.20 -29.47 11.19
N THR A 148 1.54 -29.52 10.03
CA THR A 148 2.14 -30.05 8.80
C THR A 148 2.76 -28.93 7.96
N ARG A 149 2.10 -27.76 7.88
CA ARG A 149 2.56 -26.64 7.07
C ARG A 149 3.27 -25.54 7.88
N GLY A 150 3.29 -25.64 9.20
CA GLY A 150 3.97 -24.67 10.06
C GLY A 150 3.37 -23.28 10.05
N PHE A 151 2.08 -23.16 9.69
CA PHE A 151 1.39 -21.87 9.70
C PHE A 151 1.16 -21.39 11.13
N ASP A 152 1.38 -20.11 11.42
CA ASP A 152 1.22 -19.57 12.77
C ASP A 152 -0.24 -19.68 13.21
N PRO A 153 -0.54 -20.40 14.31
CA PRO A 153 -1.91 -20.59 14.80
C PRO A 153 -2.62 -19.29 15.19
N ARG A 154 -1.85 -18.21 15.47
CA ARG A 154 -2.42 -16.88 15.78
C ARG A 154 -2.94 -16.16 14.54
N ARG A 155 -2.51 -16.61 13.36
CA ARG A 155 -2.87 -16.05 12.05
C ARG A 155 -3.95 -16.85 11.33
N ILE A 156 -4.56 -17.87 11.98
CA ILE A 156 -5.60 -18.68 11.38
C ILE A 156 -6.87 -18.64 12.24
N SER A 157 -8.00 -18.47 11.58
CA SER A 157 -9.33 -18.55 12.17
C SER A 157 -10.19 -19.54 11.38
N ILE A 158 -10.78 -20.52 12.08
CA ILE A 158 -11.72 -21.45 11.46
C ILE A 158 -13.12 -21.13 11.98
N VAL A 159 -14.04 -20.84 11.07
CA VAL A 159 -15.38 -20.35 11.37
C VAL A 159 -16.42 -21.30 10.78
N LYS A 160 -17.51 -21.54 11.52
CA LYS A 160 -18.65 -22.29 11.01
C LYS A 160 -19.58 -21.40 10.22
N GLY A 161 -19.78 -21.72 8.94
CA GLY A 161 -20.76 -21.07 8.10
C GLY A 161 -22.17 -21.64 8.24
N SER A 162 -23.10 -21.08 7.49
CA SER A 162 -24.47 -21.60 7.36
C SER A 162 -24.49 -22.97 6.65
N ALA A 163 -25.53 -23.79 6.89
CA ALA A 163 -25.65 -25.09 6.24
C ALA A 163 -25.80 -24.96 4.72
N ARG A 164 -25.12 -25.84 3.98
CA ARG A 164 -25.22 -26.01 2.51
C ARG A 164 -25.67 -27.43 2.16
N GLN A 165 -25.92 -27.72 0.91
CA GLN A 165 -26.26 -29.08 0.48
C GLN A 165 -25.10 -30.04 0.74
N LYS A 166 -23.86 -29.62 0.40
CA LYS A 166 -22.62 -30.34 0.65
C LYS A 166 -21.68 -29.52 1.51
N THR A 167 -20.83 -30.19 2.29
CA THR A 167 -19.82 -29.51 3.06
C THR A 167 -18.85 -28.78 2.14
N THR A 168 -18.67 -27.48 2.36
CA THR A 168 -17.87 -26.58 1.51
C THR A 168 -16.89 -25.82 2.38
N TYR A 169 -15.68 -25.65 1.85
CA TYR A 169 -14.68 -24.73 2.39
C TYR A 169 -14.69 -23.44 1.60
N GLU A 170 -14.52 -22.33 2.27
CA GLU A 170 -14.23 -21.03 1.70
C GLU A 170 -13.06 -20.42 2.45
N ILE A 171 -12.02 -20.00 1.74
CA ILE A 171 -10.76 -19.56 2.32
C ILE A 171 -10.48 -18.14 1.90
N TRP A 172 -10.26 -17.28 2.91
CA TRP A 172 -9.96 -15.87 2.72
C TRP A 172 -8.59 -15.51 3.28
N ILE A 173 -7.88 -14.65 2.56
CA ILE A 173 -6.67 -13.99 3.03
C ILE A 173 -7.01 -12.54 3.31
N VAL A 174 -6.77 -12.12 4.57
CA VAL A 174 -7.02 -10.77 5.06
C VAL A 174 -5.67 -10.13 5.37
N PRO A 175 -5.16 -9.26 4.49
CA PRO A 175 -3.95 -8.50 4.76
C PRO A 175 -4.09 -7.61 5.99
N PRO A 176 -3.00 -7.18 6.64
CA PRO A 176 -3.07 -6.18 7.69
C PRO A 176 -3.59 -4.85 7.13
N GLY A 177 -4.40 -4.12 7.93
CA GLY A 177 -4.94 -2.80 7.59
C GLY A 177 -3.94 -1.68 7.83
#